data_c2d5e78c40403d46537b8e562ef1694e
#
_entry.id   c2d5e78c40403d46537b8e562ef1694e
#
_cell.length_a   1.000
_cell.length_b   1.000
_cell.length_c   1.000
_cell.angle_alpha   90.00
_cell.angle_beta   90.00
_cell.angle_gamma   90.00
#
_symmetry.space_group_name_H-M   'P 1'
#
loop_
_entity.id
_entity.type
_entity.pdbx_description
1 polymer ?
#
loop_
_entity_poly.entity_id
_entity_poly.type
_entity_poly.pdbx_seq_one_letter_code
_entity_poly.pdbx_strand_id
1 'polypeptide(L)'
;MTSRAVGLNGWAKAVHGAFEEFLPAELTHLDDLQTAIPRIAKDEELVAAIARSVRKIPTGHKVLLGDAREMDLPDDSVQLVLTSPPYWTLKEYRETTGQMGHISSYDEFIEQLDRVWRKCYRSLVPGGRLICVVGDVCLSRRKNDGRHTVVPLHASIQESCRKIGFDNLAPIIWHKIANAAHEVENGGGGFLGKPYEPNAVVKNDIEFILMERKSGGYRAPEPATRILSLIGTEDHKLWFQQIWTGVTGASTRSHPAPYPLVLADRLVRMFSFVGDTVLDPFLGTGTTTVAAALAGRNSIGIEIDPHYLNGAVSRIREETTSLFHQVKIEVNELKEDGV
;
A
#
# COMPACT_ATOMS: atom_id res chain seq x y z
N MET A 1 30.32 -20.10 11.56
CA MET A 1 29.16 -20.93 11.14
C MET A 1 28.29 -20.04 10.29
N THR A 2 28.22 -20.28 9.00
CA THR A 2 27.57 -19.40 8.02
C THR A 2 26.07 -19.56 8.11
N SER A 3 25.38 -18.52 8.54
CA SER A 3 23.92 -18.36 8.48
C SER A 3 23.46 -18.46 7.02
N ARG A 4 22.70 -19.50 6.70
CA ARG A 4 21.96 -19.60 5.44
C ARG A 4 20.79 -18.62 5.50
N ALA A 5 20.97 -17.41 5.03
CA ALA A 5 19.87 -16.53 4.67
C ALA A 5 18.94 -17.30 3.72
N VAL A 6 17.68 -17.47 4.09
CA VAL A 6 16.67 -18.17 3.28
C VAL A 6 16.48 -17.41 1.97
N GLY A 7 16.84 -18.07 0.87
CA GLY A 7 17.05 -17.51 -0.45
C GLY A 7 15.93 -16.68 -1.04
N LEU A 8 15.93 -15.38 -0.77
CA LEU A 8 15.25 -14.37 -1.57
C LEU A 8 15.93 -14.18 -2.95
N ASN A 9 17.22 -14.54 -3.05
CA ASN A 9 18.02 -14.33 -4.26
C ASN A 9 17.66 -15.22 -5.46
N GLY A 10 16.96 -16.33 -5.26
CA GLY A 10 16.57 -17.23 -6.36
C GLY A 10 15.39 -16.74 -7.17
N TRP A 11 14.49 -15.97 -6.57
CA TRP A 11 13.26 -15.52 -7.21
C TRP A 11 13.42 -14.23 -8.00
N ALA A 12 14.12 -13.25 -7.45
CA ALA A 12 14.37 -11.98 -8.14
C ALA A 12 15.26 -12.15 -9.39
N LYS A 13 16.19 -13.10 -9.38
CA LYS A 13 17.08 -13.33 -10.54
C LYS A 13 16.43 -14.14 -11.67
N ALA A 14 15.45 -15.00 -11.39
CA ALA A 14 14.77 -15.78 -12.42
C ALA A 14 13.77 -14.96 -13.26
N VAL A 15 13.31 -13.82 -12.74
CA VAL A 15 12.24 -13.01 -13.35
C VAL A 15 12.78 -11.84 -14.20
N HIS A 16 13.99 -11.39 -14.01
CA HIS A 16 14.55 -10.20 -14.68
C HIS A 16 14.94 -10.37 -16.16
N GLY A 17 14.94 -11.57 -16.71
CA GLY A 17 15.23 -11.82 -18.12
C GLY A 17 14.05 -12.31 -18.96
N ALA A 18 12.83 -12.38 -18.42
CA ALA A 18 11.75 -13.18 -18.99
C ALA A 18 10.49 -12.42 -19.41
N PHE A 19 10.46 -11.09 -19.36
CA PHE A 19 9.22 -10.36 -19.65
C PHE A 19 8.96 -10.13 -21.14
N GLU A 20 9.94 -10.33 -22.01
CA GLU A 20 9.74 -10.18 -23.47
C GLU A 20 8.69 -11.14 -24.02
N GLU A 21 8.61 -12.35 -23.49
CA GLU A 21 7.62 -13.35 -23.88
C GLU A 21 6.17 -12.94 -23.57
N PHE A 22 5.97 -11.98 -22.64
CA PHE A 22 4.65 -11.47 -22.27
C PHE A 22 4.24 -10.22 -23.06
N LEU A 23 5.14 -9.66 -23.90
CA LEU A 23 4.77 -8.52 -24.71
C LEU A 23 3.69 -8.89 -25.73
N PRO A 24 2.65 -8.05 -25.93
CA PRO A 24 1.79 -8.16 -27.09
C PRO A 24 2.61 -8.19 -28.38
N ALA A 25 2.21 -9.00 -29.36
CA ALA A 25 2.97 -9.20 -30.61
C ALA A 25 3.29 -7.88 -31.33
N GLU A 26 2.38 -6.92 -31.25
CA GLU A 26 2.51 -5.60 -31.86
C GLU A 26 3.57 -4.71 -31.21
N LEU A 27 4.06 -5.10 -30.02
CA LEU A 27 5.01 -4.33 -29.20
C LEU A 27 6.39 -4.98 -29.06
N THR A 28 6.65 -6.05 -29.79
CA THR A 28 7.94 -6.78 -29.74
C THR A 28 9.07 -6.07 -30.49
N HIS A 29 8.75 -5.17 -31.42
CA HIS A 29 9.72 -4.44 -32.21
C HIS A 29 9.43 -2.94 -32.16
N LEU A 30 10.10 -2.24 -31.25
CA LEU A 30 9.98 -0.78 -31.09
C LEU A 30 11.35 -0.14 -31.24
N ASP A 31 11.51 0.74 -32.23
CA ASP A 31 12.79 1.37 -32.54
C ASP A 31 13.22 2.40 -31.49
N ASP A 32 12.26 3.14 -30.92
CA ASP A 32 12.54 4.17 -29.91
C ASP A 32 11.43 4.21 -28.84
N LEU A 33 11.80 3.86 -27.61
CA LEU A 33 10.88 3.85 -26.48
C LEU A 33 10.40 5.24 -26.03
N GLN A 34 11.20 6.28 -26.24
CA GLN A 34 10.82 7.64 -25.81
C GLN A 34 9.62 8.16 -26.59
N THR A 35 9.55 7.83 -27.88
CA THR A 35 8.40 8.17 -28.74
C THR A 35 7.30 7.12 -28.72
N ALA A 36 7.65 5.84 -28.58
CA ALA A 36 6.69 4.75 -28.58
C ALA A 36 5.78 4.74 -27.33
N ILE A 37 6.34 4.90 -26.11
CA ILE A 37 5.58 4.87 -24.85
C ILE A 37 4.43 5.90 -24.84
N PRO A 38 4.62 7.19 -25.16
CA PRO A 38 3.52 8.16 -25.21
C PRO A 38 2.47 7.86 -26.28
N ARG A 39 2.85 7.23 -27.40
CA ARG A 39 1.93 6.78 -28.44
C ARG A 39 1.08 5.61 -27.95
N ILE A 40 1.69 4.58 -27.39
CA ILE A 40 1.01 3.40 -26.85
C ILE A 40 0.05 3.82 -25.72
N ALA A 41 0.45 4.74 -24.86
CA ALA A 41 -0.40 5.23 -23.75
C ALA A 41 -1.71 5.90 -24.20
N LYS A 42 -1.78 6.36 -25.46
CA LYS A 42 -2.98 6.97 -26.07
C LYS A 42 -3.84 5.95 -26.81
N ASP A 43 -3.36 4.75 -27.00
CA ASP A 43 -4.04 3.67 -27.72
C ASP A 43 -4.71 2.72 -26.72
N GLU A 44 -6.03 2.81 -26.60
CA GLU A 44 -6.80 2.04 -25.63
C GLU A 44 -6.72 0.52 -25.88
N GLU A 45 -6.62 0.09 -27.16
CA GLU A 45 -6.52 -1.33 -27.50
C GLU A 45 -5.16 -1.90 -27.09
N LEU A 46 -4.08 -1.17 -27.30
CA LEU A 46 -2.74 -1.55 -26.87
C LEU A 46 -2.63 -1.54 -25.34
N VAL A 47 -3.18 -0.53 -24.66
CA VAL A 47 -3.23 -0.49 -23.18
C VAL A 47 -3.99 -1.69 -22.64
N ALA A 48 -5.14 -2.04 -23.23
CA ALA A 48 -5.90 -3.22 -22.84
C ALA A 48 -5.14 -4.54 -23.13
N ALA A 49 -4.42 -4.62 -24.25
CA ALA A 49 -3.58 -5.77 -24.58
C ALA A 49 -2.45 -5.95 -23.55
N ILE A 50 -1.77 -4.87 -23.17
CA ILE A 50 -0.75 -4.87 -22.11
C ILE A 50 -1.37 -5.37 -20.80
N ALA A 51 -2.53 -4.86 -20.38
CA ALA A 51 -3.19 -5.26 -19.15
C ALA A 51 -3.53 -6.76 -19.14
N ARG A 52 -3.96 -7.32 -20.28
CA ARG A 52 -4.20 -8.77 -20.43
C ARG A 52 -2.91 -9.57 -20.34
N SER A 53 -1.81 -9.08 -20.89
CA SER A 53 -0.50 -9.72 -20.83
C SER A 53 0.09 -9.72 -19.43
N VAL A 54 0.01 -8.61 -18.71
CA VAL A 54 0.48 -8.49 -17.32
C VAL A 54 -0.18 -9.53 -16.40
N ARG A 55 -1.46 -9.86 -16.61
CA ARG A 55 -2.17 -10.88 -15.84
C ARG A 55 -1.66 -12.32 -16.07
N LYS A 56 -0.82 -12.54 -17.08
CA LYS A 56 -0.21 -13.86 -17.36
C LYS A 56 1.15 -14.03 -16.71
N ILE A 57 1.73 -12.94 -16.19
CA ILE A 57 3.06 -12.95 -15.59
C ILE A 57 3.02 -13.73 -14.27
N PRO A 58 3.88 -14.75 -14.08
CA PRO A 58 3.98 -15.45 -12.81
C PRO A 58 4.41 -14.53 -11.68
N THR A 59 3.74 -14.63 -10.54
CA THR A 59 4.06 -13.82 -9.36
C THR A 59 4.18 -14.68 -8.10
N GLY A 60 5.04 -14.23 -7.17
CA GLY A 60 5.28 -14.87 -5.89
C GLY A 60 4.92 -13.95 -4.71
N HIS A 61 4.18 -14.49 -3.76
CA HIS A 61 3.72 -13.75 -2.60
C HIS A 61 4.08 -14.49 -1.32
N LYS A 62 4.78 -13.80 -0.42
CA LYS A 62 5.10 -14.30 0.92
C LYS A 62 4.17 -13.63 1.92
N VAL A 63 3.49 -14.43 2.70
CA VAL A 63 2.63 -13.98 3.81
C VAL A 63 3.24 -14.50 5.09
N LEU A 64 3.64 -13.58 5.98
CA LEU A 64 4.40 -13.88 7.18
C LEU A 64 3.56 -13.57 8.42
N LEU A 65 3.37 -14.58 9.29
CA LEU A 65 2.79 -14.36 10.62
C LEU A 65 3.88 -13.83 11.54
N GLY A 66 3.69 -12.66 12.10
CA GLY A 66 4.64 -12.08 13.05
C GLY A 66 4.55 -10.58 13.20
N ASP A 67 5.41 -10.04 14.02
CA ASP A 67 5.50 -8.62 14.30
C ASP A 67 6.38 -7.90 13.28
N ALA A 68 5.85 -6.91 12.60
CA ALA A 68 6.59 -6.13 11.61
C ALA A 68 7.81 -5.40 12.19
N ARG A 69 7.83 -5.13 13.48
CA ARG A 69 8.98 -4.54 14.20
C ARG A 69 10.19 -5.46 14.19
N GLU A 70 9.96 -6.76 14.05
CA GLU A 70 11.00 -7.80 14.08
C GLU A 70 11.33 -8.32 12.66
N MET A 71 10.72 -7.74 11.61
CA MET A 71 11.02 -8.17 10.25
C MET A 71 12.51 -7.98 9.92
N ASP A 72 13.11 -9.01 9.32
CA ASP A 72 14.47 -8.99 8.81
C ASP A 72 14.51 -9.38 7.33
N LEU A 73 14.29 -8.38 6.48
CA LEU A 73 14.40 -8.49 5.04
C LEU A 73 15.78 -8.03 4.60
N PRO A 74 16.33 -8.59 3.51
CA PRO A 74 17.58 -8.12 2.95
C PRO A 74 17.54 -6.63 2.60
N ASP A 75 18.66 -5.96 2.76
CA ASP A 75 18.82 -4.58 2.34
C ASP A 75 18.56 -4.46 0.83
N ASP A 76 17.97 -3.34 0.41
CA ASP A 76 17.75 -3.00 -1.00
C ASP A 76 17.01 -4.10 -1.81
N SER A 77 16.08 -4.83 -1.17
CA SER A 77 15.35 -5.97 -1.77
C SER A 77 13.92 -5.66 -2.19
N VAL A 78 13.37 -4.51 -1.75
CA VAL A 78 11.98 -4.09 -1.95
C VAL A 78 11.94 -2.79 -2.76
N GLN A 79 11.05 -2.70 -3.72
CA GLN A 79 10.94 -1.53 -4.59
C GLN A 79 9.86 -0.56 -4.15
N LEU A 80 8.83 -1.08 -3.49
CA LEU A 80 7.70 -0.30 -2.98
C LEU A 80 7.27 -0.84 -1.62
N VAL A 81 7.09 0.03 -0.65
CA VAL A 81 6.28 -0.25 0.54
C VAL A 81 4.94 0.43 0.34
N LEU A 82 3.85 -0.34 0.42
CA LEU A 82 2.47 0.18 0.37
C LEU A 82 1.68 -0.39 1.53
N THR A 83 1.23 0.47 2.43
CA THR A 83 0.65 0.03 3.69
C THR A 83 -0.33 1.03 4.29
N SER A 84 -1.15 0.56 5.23
CA SER A 84 -1.96 1.38 6.12
C SER A 84 -1.74 0.89 7.56
N PRO A 85 -0.97 1.63 8.38
CA PRO A 85 -0.65 1.22 9.74
C PRO A 85 -1.88 1.27 10.65
N PRO A 86 -1.84 0.68 11.85
CA PRO A 86 -2.85 0.91 12.88
C PRO A 86 -3.03 2.42 13.13
N TYR A 87 -4.29 2.84 13.35
CA TYR A 87 -4.62 4.25 13.61
C TYR A 87 -4.70 4.52 15.12
N TRP A 88 -3.63 4.22 15.84
CA TRP A 88 -3.55 4.32 17.29
C TRP A 88 -4.80 3.71 17.94
N THR A 89 -5.48 4.40 18.85
CA THR A 89 -6.69 3.93 19.56
C THR A 89 -8.01 4.20 18.82
N LEU A 90 -7.96 4.64 17.55
CA LEU A 90 -9.18 4.97 16.78
C LEU A 90 -10.00 3.72 16.44
N LYS A 91 -9.35 2.59 16.23
CA LYS A 91 -9.96 1.32 15.82
C LYS A 91 -9.71 0.26 16.87
N GLU A 92 -10.73 -0.57 17.12
CA GLU A 92 -10.60 -1.73 17.99
C GLU A 92 -10.10 -2.91 17.16
N TYR A 93 -8.87 -3.32 17.40
CA TYR A 93 -8.27 -4.52 16.85
C TYR A 93 -8.47 -5.69 17.79
N ARG A 94 -8.34 -6.92 17.30
CA ARG A 94 -8.36 -8.12 18.14
C ARG A 94 -7.20 -8.09 19.13
N GLU A 95 -7.41 -8.66 20.30
CA GLU A 95 -6.34 -8.80 21.28
C GLU A 95 -5.32 -9.84 20.78
N THR A 96 -4.15 -9.34 20.42
CA THR A 96 -3.00 -10.15 20.00
C THR A 96 -1.75 -9.54 20.61
N THR A 97 -0.86 -10.39 21.12
CA THR A 97 0.41 -9.93 21.70
C THR A 97 1.18 -9.10 20.68
N GLY A 98 1.62 -7.90 21.09
CA GLY A 98 2.35 -6.98 20.21
C GLY A 98 1.47 -6.09 19.31
N GLN A 99 0.14 -6.20 19.35
CA GLN A 99 -0.77 -5.37 18.57
C GLN A 99 -0.64 -3.88 18.93
N MET A 100 -0.13 -3.06 18.02
CA MET A 100 0.15 -1.64 18.27
C MET A 100 -1.11 -0.79 18.46
N GLY A 101 -2.27 -1.23 17.96
CA GLY A 101 -3.56 -0.55 18.16
C GLY A 101 -4.03 -0.49 19.61
N HIS A 102 -3.37 -1.19 20.55
CA HIS A 102 -3.66 -1.19 21.98
C HIS A 102 -2.69 -0.33 22.80
N ILE A 103 -1.68 0.28 22.18
CA ILE A 103 -0.75 1.19 22.88
C ILE A 103 -1.50 2.47 23.25
N SER A 104 -1.59 2.77 24.55
CA SER A 104 -2.33 3.93 25.05
C SER A 104 -1.57 5.25 24.90
N SER A 105 -0.24 5.24 25.08
CA SER A 105 0.62 6.40 24.89
C SER A 105 0.83 6.66 23.40
N TYR A 106 0.52 7.89 22.95
CA TYR A 106 0.73 8.27 21.56
C TYR A 106 2.21 8.30 21.18
N ASP A 107 3.05 8.81 22.06
CA ASP A 107 4.50 8.89 21.81
C ASP A 107 5.11 7.50 21.70
N GLU A 108 4.74 6.57 22.59
CA GLU A 108 5.14 5.17 22.51
C GLU A 108 4.66 4.52 21.20
N PHE A 109 3.41 4.78 20.79
CA PHE A 109 2.87 4.27 19.55
C PHE A 109 3.71 4.74 18.34
N ILE A 110 4.09 6.02 18.29
CA ILE A 110 4.94 6.56 17.23
C ILE A 110 6.34 5.92 17.29
N GLU A 111 6.94 5.74 18.45
CA GLU A 111 8.23 5.04 18.59
C GLU A 111 8.18 3.60 18.06
N GLN A 112 7.09 2.87 18.30
CA GLN A 112 6.92 1.52 17.77
C GLN A 112 6.74 1.52 16.24
N LEU A 113 6.01 2.50 15.67
CA LEU A 113 5.94 2.68 14.22
C LEU A 113 7.31 3.01 13.62
N ASP A 114 8.11 3.82 14.28
CA ASP A 114 9.46 4.19 13.82
C ASP A 114 10.37 2.96 13.68
N ARG A 115 10.21 1.95 14.53
CA ARG A 115 10.92 0.67 14.35
C ARG A 115 10.59 0.02 13.01
N VAL A 116 9.31 -0.01 12.66
CA VAL A 116 8.85 -0.56 11.38
C VAL A 116 9.37 0.29 10.21
N TRP A 117 9.29 1.63 10.31
CA TRP A 117 9.75 2.52 9.24
C TRP A 117 11.25 2.40 8.98
N ARG A 118 12.08 2.21 10.01
CA ARG A 118 13.52 1.95 9.86
C ARG A 118 13.79 0.64 9.12
N LYS A 119 13.05 -0.41 9.41
CA LYS A 119 13.13 -1.70 8.70
C LYS A 119 12.70 -1.54 7.23
N CYS A 120 11.61 -0.80 6.97
CA CYS A 120 11.18 -0.45 5.61
C CYS A 120 12.25 0.35 4.86
N TYR A 121 12.85 1.36 5.49
CA TYR A 121 13.92 2.16 4.88
C TYR A 121 15.11 1.30 4.47
N ARG A 122 15.54 0.38 5.34
CA ARG A 122 16.65 -0.52 5.07
C ARG A 122 16.35 -1.43 3.88
N SER A 123 15.18 -2.05 3.86
CA SER A 123 14.80 -3.00 2.80
C SER A 123 14.48 -2.35 1.45
N LEU A 124 14.10 -1.06 1.42
CA LEU A 124 13.85 -0.36 0.17
C LEU A 124 15.13 -0.16 -0.64
N VAL A 125 15.03 -0.36 -1.96
CA VAL A 125 16.10 0.01 -2.90
C VAL A 125 16.30 1.53 -2.92
N PRO A 126 17.49 2.05 -3.29
CA PRO A 126 17.68 3.47 -3.57
C PRO A 126 16.64 4.00 -4.56
N GLY A 127 15.99 5.12 -4.24
CA GLY A 127 14.87 5.67 -5.01
C GLY A 127 13.52 4.98 -4.82
N GLY A 128 13.46 3.87 -4.07
CA GLY A 128 12.22 3.20 -3.67
C GLY A 128 11.34 4.08 -2.78
N ARG A 129 10.06 3.77 -2.72
CA ARG A 129 9.07 4.58 -2.00
C ARG A 129 8.36 3.81 -0.92
N LEU A 130 8.06 4.52 0.18
CA LEU A 130 7.09 4.13 1.17
C LEU A 130 5.83 4.97 0.95
N ILE A 131 4.74 4.30 0.63
CA ILE A 131 3.42 4.88 0.46
C ILE A 131 2.57 4.45 1.65
N CYS A 132 2.15 5.42 2.46
CA CYS A 132 1.40 5.17 3.69
C CYS A 132 0.01 5.81 3.58
N VAL A 133 -1.04 4.99 3.60
CA VAL A 133 -2.44 5.43 3.63
C VAL A 133 -2.85 5.60 5.08
N VAL A 134 -3.15 6.82 5.51
CA VAL A 134 -3.41 7.13 6.92
C VAL A 134 -4.40 8.26 7.09
N GLY A 135 -5.32 8.11 8.04
CA GLY A 135 -6.20 9.17 8.53
C GLY A 135 -5.76 9.71 9.87
N ASP A 136 -6.14 10.95 10.17
CA ASP A 136 -5.94 11.56 11.48
C ASP A 136 -6.89 10.98 12.53
N VAL A 137 -6.44 10.95 13.77
CA VAL A 137 -7.19 10.35 14.87
C VAL A 137 -8.09 11.37 15.54
N CYS A 138 -9.39 11.24 15.34
CA CYS A 138 -10.40 12.09 15.98
C CYS A 138 -10.74 11.56 17.37
N LEU A 139 -10.39 12.33 18.40
CA LEU A 139 -10.76 12.05 19.78
C LEU A 139 -12.11 12.69 20.09
N SER A 140 -13.12 11.85 20.33
CA SER A 140 -14.45 12.32 20.68
C SER A 140 -14.48 12.95 22.07
N ARG A 141 -15.44 13.82 22.34
CA ARG A 141 -15.65 14.46 23.66
C ARG A 141 -15.75 13.48 24.80
N ARG A 142 -16.38 12.30 24.56
CA ARG A 142 -16.54 11.25 25.57
C ARG A 142 -15.22 10.63 26.01
N LYS A 143 -14.25 10.58 25.10
CA LYS A 143 -12.93 9.97 25.31
C LYS A 143 -11.84 11.00 25.61
N ASN A 144 -12.15 12.28 25.66
CA ASN A 144 -11.17 13.37 25.79
C ASN A 144 -11.69 14.53 26.64
N ASP A 145 -12.14 14.25 27.85
CA ASP A 145 -12.54 15.23 28.88
C ASP A 145 -13.46 16.35 28.36
N GLY A 146 -14.46 16.00 27.56
CA GLY A 146 -15.43 16.94 27.00
C GLY A 146 -14.92 17.74 25.79
N ARG A 147 -13.68 17.54 25.33
CA ARG A 147 -13.06 18.24 24.21
C ARG A 147 -13.06 17.36 22.95
N HIS A 148 -13.38 17.94 21.80
CA HIS A 148 -13.10 17.32 20.51
C HIS A 148 -11.72 17.79 20.02
N THR A 149 -10.83 16.83 19.76
CA THR A 149 -9.49 17.12 19.22
C THR A 149 -9.14 16.16 18.09
N VAL A 150 -8.24 16.59 17.24
CA VAL A 150 -7.68 15.75 16.17
C VAL A 150 -6.18 15.62 16.40
N VAL A 151 -5.68 14.40 16.45
CA VAL A 151 -4.25 14.09 16.49
C VAL A 151 -3.78 13.90 15.06
N PRO A 152 -2.84 14.74 14.55
CA PRO A 152 -2.41 14.71 13.16
C PRO A 152 -1.40 13.57 12.93
N LEU A 153 -1.89 12.32 12.90
CA LEU A 153 -1.06 11.13 12.76
C LEU A 153 -0.24 11.15 11.46
N HIS A 154 -0.82 11.68 10.38
CA HIS A 154 -0.10 11.83 9.11
C HIS A 154 1.17 12.67 9.26
N ALA A 155 1.10 13.80 9.96
CA ALA A 155 2.24 14.70 10.16
C ALA A 155 3.31 14.06 11.06
N SER A 156 2.91 13.32 12.10
CA SER A 156 3.84 12.57 12.95
C SER A 156 4.61 11.52 12.15
N ILE A 157 3.95 10.75 11.29
CA ILE A 157 4.59 9.77 10.42
C ILE A 157 5.57 10.44 9.45
N GLN A 158 5.17 11.54 8.80
CA GLN A 158 6.07 12.26 7.89
C GLN A 158 7.33 12.77 8.59
N GLU A 159 7.18 13.36 9.78
CA GLU A 159 8.32 13.85 10.56
C GLU A 159 9.23 12.71 11.03
N SER A 160 8.67 11.56 11.42
CA SER A 160 9.42 10.35 11.74
C SER A 160 10.20 9.83 10.53
N CYS A 161 9.55 9.70 9.38
CA CYS A 161 10.19 9.27 8.13
C CYS A 161 11.32 10.21 7.72
N ARG A 162 11.12 11.53 7.83
CA ARG A 162 12.18 12.52 7.58
C ARG A 162 13.39 12.34 8.50
N LYS A 163 13.17 12.09 9.78
CA LYS A 163 14.25 11.81 10.75
C LYS A 163 15.00 10.52 10.47
N ILE A 164 14.34 9.52 9.91
CA ILE A 164 14.95 8.25 9.49
C ILE A 164 15.83 8.44 8.25
N GLY A 165 15.53 9.42 7.40
CA GLY A 165 16.31 9.73 6.20
C GLY A 165 15.53 9.66 4.89
N PHE A 166 14.21 9.53 4.95
CA PHE A 166 13.37 9.66 3.77
C PHE A 166 13.27 11.11 3.30
N ASP A 167 13.13 11.30 2.00
CA ASP A 167 12.66 12.55 1.40
C ASP A 167 11.11 12.53 1.42
N ASN A 168 10.49 13.47 2.13
CA ASN A 168 9.05 13.64 2.08
C ASN A 168 8.64 14.27 0.74
N LEU A 169 7.68 13.66 0.06
CA LEU A 169 7.08 14.20 -1.16
C LEU A 169 5.68 14.75 -0.85
N ALA A 170 5.12 15.52 -1.77
CA ALA A 170 3.76 16.04 -1.60
C ALA A 170 2.75 14.89 -1.47
N PRO A 171 1.95 14.81 -0.41
CA PRO A 171 0.98 13.74 -0.23
C PRO A 171 -0.17 13.88 -1.22
N ILE A 172 -0.86 12.75 -1.51
CA ILE A 172 -2.16 12.77 -2.15
C ILE A 172 -3.22 12.85 -1.05
N ILE A 173 -4.22 13.70 -1.23
CA ILE A 173 -5.38 13.81 -0.35
C ILE A 173 -6.50 12.96 -0.94
N TRP A 174 -6.90 11.92 -0.22
CA TRP A 174 -8.00 11.07 -0.64
C TRP A 174 -9.29 11.46 0.08
N HIS A 175 -10.25 12.02 -0.66
CA HIS A 175 -11.60 12.27 -0.17
C HIS A 175 -12.40 10.97 -0.14
N LYS A 176 -12.49 10.37 1.04
CA LYS A 176 -12.95 9.00 1.27
C LYS A 176 -14.46 8.87 1.40
N ILE A 177 -15.15 9.91 1.90
CA ILE A 177 -16.56 9.80 2.31
C ILE A 177 -17.46 10.48 1.31
N ALA A 178 -18.25 9.67 0.60
CA ALA A 178 -19.36 10.15 -0.22
C ALA A 178 -20.65 10.47 0.58
N ASN A 179 -20.66 10.24 1.91
CA ASN A 179 -21.90 10.18 2.70
C ASN A 179 -22.16 11.40 3.59
N ALA A 180 -21.44 12.50 3.46
CA ALA A 180 -21.76 13.74 4.21
C ALA A 180 -23.21 14.23 3.93
N ALA A 181 -23.70 14.03 2.70
CA ALA A 181 -25.07 14.32 2.32
C ALA A 181 -26.11 13.46 3.08
N HIS A 182 -25.85 12.17 3.28
CA HIS A 182 -26.77 11.25 3.97
C HIS A 182 -27.07 11.62 5.44
N GLU A 183 -26.12 12.23 6.14
CA GLU A 183 -26.32 12.64 7.53
C GLU A 183 -27.15 13.92 7.65
N VAL A 184 -27.10 14.77 6.62
CA VAL A 184 -27.95 15.98 6.53
C VAL A 184 -29.39 15.60 6.15
N GLU A 185 -29.55 14.66 5.19
CA GLU A 185 -30.87 14.24 4.69
C GLU A 185 -31.66 13.38 5.67
N ASN A 186 -31.01 12.60 6.52
CA ASN A 186 -31.65 11.70 7.49
C ASN A 186 -31.93 12.34 8.86
N GLY A 187 -31.92 13.67 8.99
CA GLY A 187 -32.36 14.39 10.20
C GLY A 187 -31.41 14.25 11.41
N GLY A 188 -30.22 13.67 11.25
CA GLY A 188 -29.20 13.55 12.30
C GLY A 188 -28.48 14.85 12.63
N GLY A 189 -28.81 15.92 11.95
CA GLY A 189 -28.12 17.20 12.06
C GLY A 189 -28.64 18.08 13.19
N GLY A 190 -28.33 17.77 14.45
CA GLY A 190 -28.52 18.71 15.56
C GLY A 190 -27.86 20.10 15.34
N PHE A 191 -27.12 20.24 14.24
CA PHE A 191 -26.38 21.47 13.85
C PHE A 191 -26.92 22.14 12.59
N LEU A 192 -27.85 21.52 11.86
CA LEU A 192 -28.39 22.08 10.64
C LEU A 192 -29.02 23.45 10.87
N GLY A 193 -28.63 24.45 10.10
CA GLY A 193 -29.08 25.82 10.22
C GLY A 193 -28.48 26.62 11.38
N LYS A 194 -27.59 26.05 12.17
CA LYS A 194 -26.90 26.73 13.26
C LYS A 194 -25.51 27.18 12.83
N PRO A 195 -25.07 28.38 13.28
CA PRO A 195 -23.69 28.81 13.06
C PRO A 195 -22.71 27.96 13.90
N TYR A 196 -21.44 28.28 13.86
CA TYR A 196 -20.31 27.54 14.42
C TYR A 196 -20.41 27.16 15.91
N GLU A 197 -21.14 27.90 16.74
CA GLU A 197 -21.19 27.62 18.18
C GLU A 197 -22.42 26.81 18.62
N PRO A 198 -22.27 26.01 19.69
CA PRO A 198 -21.01 25.66 20.41
C PRO A 198 -20.31 24.42 19.85
N ASN A 199 -20.75 23.82 18.76
CA ASN A 199 -20.43 22.47 18.38
C ASN A 199 -20.22 22.24 16.89
N ALA A 200 -19.98 23.27 16.09
CA ALA A 200 -19.69 23.12 14.68
C ALA A 200 -18.32 22.41 14.50
N VAL A 201 -18.37 21.10 14.29
CA VAL A 201 -17.20 20.26 13.97
C VAL A 201 -17.23 19.96 12.48
N VAL A 202 -16.20 20.37 11.77
CA VAL A 202 -15.97 19.93 10.39
C VAL A 202 -15.59 18.45 10.44
N LYS A 203 -16.29 17.60 9.68
CA LYS A 203 -15.98 16.18 9.64
C LYS A 203 -14.61 15.94 8.99
N ASN A 204 -13.89 14.98 9.54
CA ASN A 204 -12.68 14.45 8.92
C ASN A 204 -13.09 13.38 7.89
N ASP A 205 -13.31 13.81 6.65
CA ASP A 205 -13.75 12.99 5.53
C ASP A 205 -12.64 12.67 4.53
N ILE A 206 -11.40 12.99 4.91
CA ILE A 206 -10.21 12.73 4.10
C ILE A 206 -9.26 11.75 4.80
N GLU A 207 -8.46 11.07 3.98
CA GLU A 207 -7.22 10.40 4.41
C GLU A 207 -6.05 10.90 3.56
N PHE A 208 -4.85 10.76 4.11
CA PHE A 208 -3.61 11.13 3.44
C PHE A 208 -2.95 9.89 2.86
N ILE A 209 -2.45 9.99 1.64
CA ILE A 209 -1.56 9.02 1.03
C ILE A 209 -0.18 9.68 1.06
N LEU A 210 0.59 9.37 2.09
CA LEU A 210 1.93 9.89 2.29
C LEU A 210 2.88 9.23 1.30
N MET A 211 3.81 10.00 0.78
CA MET A 211 4.81 9.53 -0.18
C MET A 211 6.20 9.87 0.33
N GLU A 212 6.91 8.86 0.79
CA GLU A 212 8.26 8.98 1.33
C GLU A 212 9.24 8.26 0.41
N ARG A 213 10.34 8.87 0.05
CA ARG A 213 11.31 8.30 -0.88
C ARG A 213 12.65 8.04 -0.20
N LYS A 214 13.19 6.82 -0.33
CA LYS A 214 14.59 6.56 0.01
C LYS A 214 15.50 7.30 -0.96
N SER A 215 16.47 8.03 -0.47
CA SER A 215 17.45 8.76 -1.31
C SER A 215 18.16 7.80 -2.26
N GLY A 216 18.53 8.28 -3.43
CA GLY A 216 19.25 7.52 -4.45
C GLY A 216 18.80 7.82 -5.87
N GLY A 217 19.38 7.13 -6.82
CA GLY A 217 19.10 7.31 -8.25
C GLY A 217 17.78 6.70 -8.70
N TYR A 218 17.40 7.02 -9.94
CA TYR A 218 16.26 6.38 -10.59
C TYR A 218 16.66 5.05 -11.21
N ARG A 219 15.78 4.06 -11.06
CA ARG A 219 15.95 2.77 -11.73
C ARG A 219 15.69 2.91 -13.24
N ALA A 220 16.46 2.18 -14.04
CA ALA A 220 16.29 2.08 -15.48
C ALA A 220 15.87 0.65 -15.86
N PRO A 221 14.58 0.30 -15.77
CA PRO A 221 14.11 -1.05 -16.10
C PRO A 221 14.25 -1.33 -17.59
N GLU A 222 14.37 -2.62 -17.93
CA GLU A 222 14.44 -3.11 -19.30
C GLU A 222 13.22 -2.66 -20.15
N PRO A 223 13.37 -2.57 -21.47
CA PRO A 223 12.30 -2.12 -22.38
C PRO A 223 10.95 -2.83 -22.17
N ALA A 224 10.97 -4.16 -22.11
CA ALA A 224 9.74 -4.94 -21.90
C ALA A 224 9.04 -4.61 -20.57
N THR A 225 9.81 -4.49 -19.49
CA THR A 225 9.33 -4.10 -18.17
C THR A 225 8.66 -2.71 -18.21
N ARG A 226 9.27 -1.75 -18.94
CA ARG A 226 8.71 -0.40 -19.09
C ARG A 226 7.39 -0.40 -19.84
N ILE A 227 7.30 -1.18 -20.95
CA ILE A 227 6.08 -1.31 -21.75
C ILE A 227 4.97 -1.97 -20.92
N LEU A 228 5.26 -3.09 -20.26
CA LEU A 228 4.29 -3.82 -19.43
C LEU A 228 3.86 -3.06 -18.17
N SER A 229 4.61 -2.04 -17.76
CA SER A 229 4.27 -1.17 -16.63
C SER A 229 3.60 0.15 -17.05
N LEU A 230 3.24 0.28 -18.32
CA LEU A 230 2.65 1.50 -18.88
C LEU A 230 1.30 1.81 -18.22
N ILE A 231 1.09 3.10 -17.96
CA ILE A 231 -0.20 3.66 -17.52
C ILE A 231 -0.82 4.40 -18.71
N GLY A 232 -2.04 4.03 -19.06
CA GLY A 232 -2.77 4.69 -20.16
C GLY A 232 -3.08 6.16 -19.85
N THR A 233 -3.34 6.93 -20.89
CA THR A 233 -3.53 8.39 -20.78
C THR A 233 -4.68 8.76 -19.85
N GLU A 234 -5.81 8.04 -19.90
CA GLU A 234 -6.97 8.34 -19.06
C GLU A 234 -6.68 8.05 -17.58
N ASP A 235 -6.07 6.90 -17.28
CA ASP A 235 -5.60 6.58 -15.92
C ASP A 235 -4.60 7.63 -15.42
N HIS A 236 -3.64 8.04 -16.27
CA HIS A 236 -2.66 9.05 -15.93
C HIS A 236 -3.29 10.38 -15.53
N LYS A 237 -4.29 10.87 -16.30
CA LYS A 237 -5.01 12.09 -15.99
C LYS A 237 -5.73 12.05 -14.64
N LEU A 238 -6.27 10.86 -14.27
CA LEU A 238 -7.02 10.68 -13.04
C LEU A 238 -6.13 10.45 -11.82
N TRP A 239 -5.00 9.72 -12.00
CA TRP A 239 -4.19 9.27 -10.86
C TRP A 239 -3.10 10.26 -10.45
N PHE A 240 -2.55 11.02 -11.40
CA PHE A 240 -1.48 11.97 -11.12
C PHE A 240 -2.01 13.36 -10.69
N GLN A 241 -3.04 13.34 -9.87
CA GLN A 241 -3.62 14.52 -9.21
C GLN A 241 -3.39 14.45 -7.71
N GLN A 242 -3.23 15.61 -7.09
CA GLN A 242 -3.01 15.69 -5.63
C GLN A 242 -4.29 15.38 -4.83
N ILE A 243 -5.47 15.60 -5.39
CA ILE A 243 -6.76 15.35 -4.73
C ILE A 243 -7.47 14.22 -5.45
N TRP A 244 -7.73 13.13 -4.75
CA TRP A 244 -8.48 11.99 -5.25
C TRP A 244 -9.90 12.00 -4.74
N THR A 245 -10.84 12.12 -5.65
CA THR A 245 -12.27 11.93 -5.43
C THR A 245 -12.75 10.70 -6.19
N GLY A 246 -13.94 10.21 -5.88
CA GLY A 246 -14.54 9.09 -6.63
C GLY A 246 -13.99 7.69 -6.30
N VAL A 247 -13.09 7.56 -5.32
CA VAL A 247 -12.71 6.27 -4.73
C VAL A 247 -13.40 6.15 -3.37
N THR A 248 -14.43 5.31 -3.28
CA THR A 248 -15.15 5.07 -2.02
C THR A 248 -14.33 4.20 -1.07
N GLY A 249 -14.47 4.40 0.24
CA GLY A 249 -13.85 3.57 1.26
C GLY A 249 -14.29 2.11 1.18
N ALA A 250 -13.47 1.19 1.69
CA ALA A 250 -13.80 -0.23 1.78
C ALA A 250 -14.75 -0.53 2.95
N SER A 251 -15.47 -1.66 2.86
CA SER A 251 -16.34 -2.14 3.94
C SER A 251 -15.51 -2.59 5.14
N THR A 252 -15.91 -2.19 6.34
CA THR A 252 -15.24 -2.55 7.60
C THR A 252 -15.78 -3.84 8.25
N ARG A 253 -16.54 -4.67 7.50
CA ARG A 253 -17.18 -5.89 8.06
C ARG A 253 -16.18 -6.97 8.47
N SER A 254 -15.12 -7.14 7.71
CA SER A 254 -14.10 -8.19 7.91
C SER A 254 -12.82 -7.70 8.59
N HIS A 255 -12.58 -6.38 8.61
CA HIS A 255 -11.40 -5.76 9.21
C HIS A 255 -11.72 -4.33 9.62
N PRO A 256 -11.18 -3.83 10.75
CA PRO A 256 -11.54 -2.49 11.26
C PRO A 256 -11.10 -1.33 10.36
N ALA A 257 -10.03 -1.50 9.58
CA ALA A 257 -9.47 -0.42 8.76
C ALA A 257 -8.96 -0.91 7.38
N PRO A 258 -9.82 -1.49 6.52
CA PRO A 258 -9.40 -1.87 5.17
C PRO A 258 -9.39 -0.65 4.25
N TYR A 259 -8.50 -0.66 3.25
CA TYR A 259 -8.59 0.28 2.13
C TYR A 259 -8.95 -0.44 0.82
N PRO A 260 -9.58 0.27 -0.15
CA PRO A 260 -10.16 -0.37 -1.32
C PRO A 260 -9.08 -0.87 -2.30
N LEU A 261 -9.37 -2.01 -2.96
CA LEU A 261 -8.49 -2.60 -3.97
C LEU A 261 -8.16 -1.62 -5.11
N VAL A 262 -9.13 -0.82 -5.55
CA VAL A 262 -8.91 0.20 -6.58
C VAL A 262 -7.82 1.21 -6.18
N LEU A 263 -7.77 1.61 -4.91
CA LEU A 263 -6.73 2.51 -4.40
C LEU A 263 -5.37 1.82 -4.41
N ALA A 264 -5.31 0.58 -3.92
CA ALA A 264 -4.08 -0.22 -3.92
C ALA A 264 -3.55 -0.46 -5.33
N ASP A 265 -4.41 -0.84 -6.29
CA ASP A 265 -4.05 -1.06 -7.69
C ASP A 265 -3.40 0.18 -8.32
N ARG A 266 -4.03 1.36 -8.12
CA ARG A 266 -3.46 2.63 -8.60
C ARG A 266 -2.05 2.87 -8.04
N LEU A 267 -1.89 2.76 -6.73
CA LEU A 267 -0.61 3.04 -6.05
C LEU A 267 0.48 2.03 -6.42
N VAL A 268 0.16 0.74 -6.55
CA VAL A 268 1.09 -0.29 -7.01
C VAL A 268 1.55 0.02 -8.44
N ARG A 269 0.64 0.32 -9.34
CA ARG A 269 0.97 0.62 -10.76
C ARG A 269 1.71 1.94 -10.93
N MET A 270 1.40 2.97 -10.14
CA MET A 270 2.09 4.27 -10.19
C MET A 270 3.53 4.22 -9.69
N PHE A 271 3.83 3.38 -8.71
CA PHE A 271 5.09 3.46 -7.97
C PHE A 271 5.97 2.21 -8.04
N SER A 272 5.60 1.23 -8.87
CA SER A 272 6.41 0.03 -9.12
C SER A 272 6.35 -0.40 -10.58
N PHE A 273 7.31 -1.24 -10.98
CA PHE A 273 7.32 -1.90 -12.27
C PHE A 273 6.88 -3.36 -12.15
N VAL A 274 6.45 -3.95 -13.27
CA VAL A 274 6.21 -5.39 -13.37
C VAL A 274 7.43 -6.16 -12.87
N GLY A 275 7.19 -7.22 -12.06
CA GLY A 275 8.25 -8.01 -11.44
C GLY A 275 8.82 -7.45 -10.14
N ASP A 276 8.56 -6.19 -9.80
CA ASP A 276 8.97 -5.59 -8.53
C ASP A 276 8.35 -6.31 -7.32
N THR A 277 8.99 -6.18 -6.17
CA THR A 277 8.46 -6.65 -4.87
C THR A 277 7.84 -5.50 -4.11
N VAL A 278 6.57 -5.69 -3.70
CA VAL A 278 5.80 -4.77 -2.87
C VAL A 278 5.75 -5.32 -1.45
N LEU A 279 6.14 -4.53 -0.46
CA LEU A 279 6.06 -4.86 0.96
C LEU A 279 4.85 -4.18 1.62
N ASP A 280 4.08 -4.95 2.37
CA ASP A 280 3.07 -4.44 3.30
C ASP A 280 3.35 -4.96 4.71
N PRO A 281 3.95 -4.15 5.61
CA PRO A 281 4.23 -4.55 6.98
C PRO A 281 2.99 -4.67 7.87
N PHE A 282 1.81 -4.27 7.38
CA PHE A 282 0.54 -4.35 8.09
C PHE A 282 -0.54 -4.93 7.15
N LEU A 283 -0.34 -6.19 6.73
CA LEU A 283 -1.08 -6.87 5.68
C LEU A 283 -2.62 -6.78 5.80
N GLY A 284 -3.14 -6.88 7.02
CA GLY A 284 -4.57 -6.83 7.30
C GLY A 284 -5.38 -7.81 6.44
N THR A 285 -6.18 -7.29 5.51
CA THR A 285 -7.00 -8.11 4.61
C THR A 285 -6.28 -8.55 3.32
N GLY A 286 -4.99 -8.27 3.17
CA GLY A 286 -4.21 -8.66 1.98
C GLY A 286 -4.46 -7.81 0.74
N THR A 287 -5.04 -6.63 0.86
CA THR A 287 -5.38 -5.77 -0.29
C THR A 287 -4.17 -5.41 -1.14
N THR A 288 -3.04 -5.05 -0.50
CA THR A 288 -1.77 -4.76 -1.21
C THR A 288 -1.29 -5.97 -2.00
N THR A 289 -1.35 -7.16 -1.42
CA THR A 289 -0.91 -8.41 -2.07
C THR A 289 -1.78 -8.74 -3.28
N VAL A 290 -3.11 -8.61 -3.15
CA VAL A 290 -4.03 -8.80 -4.29
C VAL A 290 -3.72 -7.82 -5.41
N ALA A 291 -3.57 -6.53 -5.09
CA ALA A 291 -3.22 -5.51 -6.08
C ALA A 291 -1.88 -5.81 -6.77
N ALA A 292 -0.86 -6.20 -6.00
CA ALA A 292 0.45 -6.58 -6.55
C ALA A 292 0.34 -7.77 -7.51
N ALA A 293 -0.38 -8.83 -7.14
CA ALA A 293 -0.60 -10.00 -7.98
C ALA A 293 -1.29 -9.63 -9.30
N LEU A 294 -2.43 -8.94 -9.22
CA LEU A 294 -3.20 -8.54 -10.40
C LEU A 294 -2.41 -7.61 -11.34
N ALA A 295 -1.45 -6.88 -10.81
CA ALA A 295 -0.59 -5.97 -11.54
C ALA A 295 0.74 -6.61 -12.01
N GLY A 296 0.97 -7.91 -11.79
CA GLY A 296 2.21 -8.62 -12.20
C GLY A 296 3.42 -8.26 -11.33
N ARG A 297 3.21 -7.97 -10.05
CA ARG A 297 4.25 -7.69 -9.04
C ARG A 297 4.28 -8.81 -8.00
N ASN A 298 5.45 -9.03 -7.41
CA ASN A 298 5.59 -9.88 -6.24
C ASN A 298 5.21 -9.13 -4.97
N SER A 299 4.96 -9.83 -3.86
CA SER A 299 4.73 -9.16 -2.59
C SER A 299 5.26 -9.92 -1.37
N ILE A 300 5.48 -9.14 -0.30
CA ILE A 300 5.73 -9.64 1.05
C ILE A 300 4.71 -8.93 1.94
N GLY A 301 3.89 -9.69 2.66
CA GLY A 301 2.93 -9.15 3.62
C GLY A 301 3.21 -9.70 5.01
N ILE A 302 3.14 -8.86 6.05
CA ILE A 302 3.35 -9.25 7.45
C ILE A 302 2.06 -8.95 8.22
N GLU A 303 1.60 -9.91 9.01
CA GLU A 303 0.42 -9.77 9.85
C GLU A 303 0.67 -10.41 11.21
N ILE A 304 0.35 -9.69 12.27
CA ILE A 304 0.58 -10.15 13.64
C ILE A 304 -0.56 -11.03 14.15
N ASP A 305 -1.79 -10.83 13.65
CA ASP A 305 -2.97 -11.58 14.08
C ASP A 305 -3.22 -12.78 13.15
N PRO A 306 -3.16 -14.03 13.68
CA PRO A 306 -3.39 -15.23 12.89
C PRO A 306 -4.77 -15.28 12.22
N HIS A 307 -5.78 -14.68 12.83
CA HIS A 307 -7.13 -14.63 12.27
C HIS A 307 -7.18 -13.75 11.02
N TYR A 308 -6.60 -12.54 11.08
CA TYR A 308 -6.53 -11.66 9.91
C TYR A 308 -5.64 -12.26 8.82
N LEU A 309 -4.51 -12.86 9.19
CA LEU A 309 -3.63 -13.53 8.24
C LEU A 309 -4.36 -14.65 7.47
N ASN A 310 -5.08 -15.53 8.18
CA ASN A 310 -5.85 -16.61 7.54
C ASN A 310 -6.94 -16.06 6.60
N GLY A 311 -7.62 -14.99 7.01
CA GLY A 311 -8.59 -14.29 6.17
C GLY A 311 -7.94 -13.67 4.93
N ALA A 312 -6.78 -13.05 5.07
CA ALA A 312 -6.02 -12.49 3.97
C ALA A 312 -5.57 -13.56 2.96
N VAL A 313 -5.03 -14.69 3.45
CA VAL A 313 -4.60 -15.81 2.59
C VAL A 313 -5.76 -16.39 1.79
N SER A 314 -6.93 -16.56 2.42
CA SER A 314 -8.13 -17.04 1.75
C SER A 314 -8.58 -16.07 0.65
N ARG A 315 -8.65 -14.79 0.96
CA ARG A 315 -9.00 -13.74 0.01
C ARG A 315 -8.01 -13.63 -1.14
N ILE A 316 -6.70 -13.64 -0.86
CA ILE A 316 -5.67 -13.58 -1.90
C ILE A 316 -5.85 -14.75 -2.87
N ARG A 317 -6.04 -15.98 -2.37
CA ARG A 317 -6.30 -17.14 -3.20
C ARG A 317 -7.54 -16.96 -4.07
N GLU A 318 -8.65 -16.54 -3.47
CA GLU A 318 -9.93 -16.36 -4.16
C GLU A 318 -9.83 -15.29 -5.27
N GLU A 319 -9.27 -14.11 -4.99
CA GLU A 319 -9.21 -13.00 -5.93
C GLU A 319 -8.12 -13.14 -7.00
N THR A 320 -7.12 -14.02 -6.78
CA THR A 320 -6.02 -14.23 -7.74
C THR A 320 -6.10 -15.55 -8.48
N THR A 321 -7.01 -16.46 -8.13
CA THR A 321 -7.19 -17.74 -8.84
C THR A 321 -7.87 -17.49 -10.19
N SER A 322 -7.15 -17.71 -11.27
CA SER A 322 -7.70 -17.76 -12.62
C SER A 322 -6.92 -18.76 -13.48
N LEU A 323 -7.53 -19.24 -14.57
CA LEU A 323 -6.90 -20.19 -15.51
C LEU A 323 -5.59 -19.69 -16.13
N PHE A 324 -5.35 -18.39 -16.11
CA PHE A 324 -4.20 -17.75 -16.78
C PHE A 324 -3.21 -17.10 -15.80
N HIS A 325 -3.54 -17.06 -14.50
CA HIS A 325 -2.72 -16.38 -13.51
C HIS A 325 -1.93 -17.40 -12.70
N GLN A 326 -0.62 -17.42 -12.86
CA GLN A 326 0.28 -18.26 -12.07
C GLN A 326 0.72 -17.52 -10.80
N VAL A 327 -0.06 -17.66 -9.75
CA VAL A 327 0.22 -17.02 -8.45
C VAL A 327 0.71 -18.08 -7.46
N LYS A 328 1.91 -17.90 -6.93
CA LYS A 328 2.45 -18.74 -5.85
C LYS A 328 2.36 -18.00 -4.53
N ILE A 329 1.71 -18.59 -3.54
CA ILE A 329 1.58 -18.04 -2.19
C ILE A 329 2.33 -18.95 -1.22
N GLU A 330 3.26 -18.36 -0.48
CA GLU A 330 4.00 -19.01 0.62
C GLU A 330 3.58 -18.37 1.93
N VAL A 331 3.14 -19.19 2.89
CA VAL A 331 2.75 -18.75 4.23
C VAL A 331 3.76 -19.29 5.22
N ASN A 332 4.39 -18.42 5.98
CA ASN A 332 5.43 -18.78 6.95
C ASN A 332 5.27 -17.95 8.23
N GLU A 333 5.90 -18.38 9.30
CA GLU A 333 6.11 -17.55 10.48
C GLU A 333 7.34 -16.66 10.28
N LEU A 334 7.26 -15.43 10.75
CA LEU A 334 8.42 -14.56 10.85
C LEU A 334 9.33 -15.20 11.93
N LYS A 335 10.56 -15.54 11.58
CA LYS A 335 11.49 -16.11 12.55
C LYS A 335 11.87 -15.01 13.54
N GLU A 336 11.65 -15.27 14.82
CA GLU A 336 12.33 -14.50 15.86
C GLU A 336 13.82 -14.81 15.73
N ASP A 337 14.66 -13.75 15.62
CA ASP A 337 16.10 -13.92 15.73
C ASP A 337 16.38 -14.52 17.10
N GLY A 338 16.90 -15.75 17.11
CA GLY A 338 17.20 -16.48 18.32
C GLY A 338 18.18 -15.69 19.18
N VAL A 339 17.81 -15.50 20.44
CA VAL A 339 18.67 -15.06 21.54
C VAL A 339 19.88 -16.02 21.67
#